data_18e792c37a7d36126cc152264e04284a
#
_entry.id   18e792c37a7d36126cc152264e04284a
#
_cell.length_a   1.000
_cell.length_b   1.000
_cell.length_c   1.000
_cell.angle_alpha   90.00
_cell.angle_beta   90.00
_cell.angle_gamma   90.00
#
_symmetry.space_group_name_H-M   'P 1'
#
loop_
_entity.id
_entity.type
_entity.pdbx_description
1 polymer ?
#
loop_
_entity_poly.entity_id
_entity_poly.type
_entity_poly.pdbx_seq_one_letter_code
_entity_poly.pdbx_strand_id
1 'polypeptide(L)'
;MLRIENLCAGYGDVDVIHNLSLDVLPNEVVAVLGCNGAGKTTLVKAVMGLLPRVSGQVAFLGQSVTGLRTHEIARRGIGLIPQGRWIFPKLTVRENLLMGTQAAGGADILDEVFDYFPVLKTRLSQQGGTLSGGEQQVLAISRALCGRPKLLLLDEPSDGVQPNLVERIGEVIPELCRRSKLAVLLVEQNLDLVVQSARRCIVLSNGRLVHAGAVEPRHSGGGEHPLARYLSPATDNAPEFHQQNIQ
;
A
#
# COMPACT_ATOMS: atom_id res chain seq x y z
N MET A 1 14.05 -1.67 5.30
CA MET A 1 13.62 -0.68 4.30
C MET A 1 12.85 0.45 5.00
N LEU A 2 11.63 0.22 5.48
CA LEU A 2 10.86 1.13 6.33
C LEU A 2 10.90 0.62 7.77
N ARG A 3 11.05 1.50 8.75
CA ARG A 3 10.92 1.20 10.18
C ARG A 3 10.09 2.27 10.86
N ILE A 4 9.08 1.84 11.56
CA ILE A 4 8.17 2.68 12.33
C ILE A 4 8.26 2.26 13.79
N GLU A 5 8.49 3.21 14.69
CA GLU A 5 8.63 2.97 16.13
C GLU A 5 7.75 3.92 16.93
N ASN A 6 6.88 3.34 17.75
CA ASN A 6 6.01 4.05 18.69
C ASN A 6 5.22 5.18 18.04
N LEU A 7 4.74 4.97 16.80
CA LEU A 7 4.02 5.98 16.05
C LEU A 7 2.68 6.29 16.70
N CYS A 8 2.47 7.57 17.02
CA CYS A 8 1.14 8.11 17.27
C CYS A 8 0.85 9.18 16.22
N ALA A 9 -0.35 9.17 15.65
CA ALA A 9 -0.74 10.08 14.60
C ALA A 9 -2.25 10.31 14.60
N GLY A 10 -2.66 11.52 14.20
CA GLY A 10 -4.08 11.85 14.18
C GLY A 10 -4.40 13.19 13.54
N TYR A 11 -5.62 13.66 13.76
CA TYR A 11 -6.17 14.89 13.20
C TYR A 11 -6.59 15.83 14.34
N GLY A 12 -6.14 17.07 14.28
CA GLY A 12 -6.40 18.03 15.36
C GLY A 12 -5.92 17.48 16.70
N ASP A 13 -6.79 17.40 17.69
CA ASP A 13 -6.48 16.89 19.02
C ASP A 13 -6.77 15.39 19.21
N VAL A 14 -7.24 14.69 18.16
CA VAL A 14 -7.62 13.29 18.22
C VAL A 14 -6.51 12.42 17.63
N ASP A 15 -5.93 11.54 18.43
CA ASP A 15 -5.05 10.49 17.97
C ASP A 15 -5.89 9.34 17.36
N VAL A 16 -5.51 8.89 16.18
CA VAL A 16 -6.13 7.77 15.46
C VAL A 16 -5.22 6.55 15.50
N ILE A 17 -3.90 6.75 15.45
CA ILE A 17 -2.89 5.70 15.61
C ILE A 17 -2.26 5.84 16.99
N HIS A 18 -2.14 4.73 17.70
CA HIS A 18 -1.65 4.67 19.07
C HIS A 18 -0.48 3.71 19.21
N ASN A 19 0.72 4.25 19.41
CA ASN A 19 1.94 3.49 19.72
C ASN A 19 2.20 2.31 18.76
N LEU A 20 2.06 2.55 17.46
CA LEU A 20 2.24 1.53 16.43
C LEU A 20 3.73 1.38 16.09
N SER A 21 4.20 0.12 16.09
CA SER A 21 5.54 -0.23 15.62
C SER A 21 5.42 -1.31 14.55
N LEU A 22 6.12 -1.12 13.43
CA LEU A 22 6.23 -2.10 12.35
C LEU A 22 7.48 -1.84 11.52
N ASP A 23 7.89 -2.84 10.78
CA ASP A 23 8.95 -2.73 9.78
C ASP A 23 8.51 -3.35 8.45
N VAL A 24 9.12 -2.89 7.36
CA VAL A 24 9.03 -3.49 6.02
C VAL A 24 10.44 -3.70 5.52
N LEU A 25 10.78 -4.95 5.20
CA LEU A 25 12.10 -5.32 4.69
C LEU A 25 12.21 -5.04 3.17
N PRO A 26 13.43 -4.99 2.62
CA PRO A 26 13.60 -4.97 1.15
C PRO A 26 12.96 -6.21 0.50
N ASN A 27 12.34 -6.03 -0.67
CA ASN A 27 11.69 -7.11 -1.44
C ASN A 27 10.52 -7.78 -0.70
N GLU A 28 9.93 -7.10 0.26
CA GLU A 28 8.83 -7.62 1.05
C GLU A 28 7.53 -6.89 0.75
N VAL A 29 6.43 -7.64 0.75
CA VAL A 29 5.06 -7.12 0.84
C VAL A 29 4.56 -7.37 2.25
N VAL A 30 4.33 -6.29 2.99
CA VAL A 30 3.66 -6.33 4.30
C VAL A 30 2.26 -5.79 4.13
N ALA A 31 1.26 -6.58 4.51
CA ALA A 31 -0.12 -6.13 4.52
C ALA A 31 -0.49 -5.51 5.87
N VAL A 32 -1.30 -4.46 5.83
CA VAL A 32 -1.97 -3.86 6.98
C VAL A 32 -3.47 -4.08 6.82
N LEU A 33 -4.00 -5.07 7.51
CA LEU A 33 -5.41 -5.42 7.52
C LEU A 33 -6.17 -4.64 8.60
N GLY A 34 -7.45 -4.43 8.39
CA GLY A 34 -8.37 -3.85 9.36
C GLY A 34 -9.67 -3.37 8.73
N CYS A 35 -10.71 -3.27 9.52
CA CYS A 35 -11.98 -2.72 9.10
C CYS A 35 -11.88 -1.23 8.72
N ASN A 36 -12.95 -0.69 8.12
CA ASN A 36 -13.06 0.75 7.90
C ASN A 36 -12.97 1.49 9.23
N GLY A 37 -12.20 2.58 9.26
CA GLY A 37 -11.96 3.34 10.48
C GLY A 37 -10.86 2.79 11.40
N ALA A 38 -10.23 1.66 11.10
CA ALA A 38 -9.16 1.08 11.93
C ALA A 38 -7.88 1.93 12.00
N GLY A 39 -7.74 2.98 11.16
CA GLY A 39 -6.56 3.84 11.13
C GLY A 39 -5.60 3.59 9.96
N LYS A 40 -5.95 2.69 9.03
CA LYS A 40 -5.09 2.29 7.90
C LYS A 40 -4.61 3.47 7.04
N THR A 41 -5.53 4.26 6.50
CA THR A 41 -5.21 5.48 5.71
C THR A 41 -4.43 6.50 6.54
N THR A 42 -4.70 6.60 7.84
CA THR A 42 -3.97 7.49 8.75
C THR A 42 -2.51 7.06 8.88
N LEU A 43 -2.23 5.77 8.95
CA LEU A 43 -0.86 5.23 8.93
C LEU A 43 -0.12 5.65 7.66
N VAL A 44 -0.74 5.43 6.50
CA VAL A 44 -0.14 5.82 5.20
C VAL A 44 0.13 7.33 5.14
N LYS A 45 -0.84 8.14 5.57
CA LYS A 45 -0.69 9.60 5.62
C LYS A 45 0.41 10.04 6.58
N ALA A 46 0.55 9.38 7.73
CA ALA A 46 1.61 9.66 8.69
C ALA A 46 3.00 9.40 8.10
N VAL A 47 3.20 8.24 7.44
CA VAL A 47 4.45 7.90 6.76
C VAL A 47 4.79 8.93 5.68
N MET A 48 3.79 9.45 4.95
CA MET A 48 3.98 10.42 3.88
C MET A 48 4.09 11.89 4.34
N GLY A 49 4.07 12.14 5.65
CA GLY A 49 4.15 13.50 6.16
C GLY A 49 2.93 14.37 5.79
N LEU A 50 1.75 13.74 5.62
CA LEU A 50 0.50 14.40 5.27
C LEU A 50 -0.34 14.79 6.50
N LEU A 51 0.12 14.43 7.70
CA LEU A 51 -0.57 14.75 8.93
C LEU A 51 0.20 15.81 9.72
N PRO A 52 -0.49 16.78 10.30
CA PRO A 52 0.16 17.83 11.10
C PRO A 52 0.64 17.31 12.46
N ARG A 53 0.02 16.24 12.97
CA ARG A 53 0.32 15.64 14.26
C ARG A 53 0.83 14.22 14.09
N VAL A 54 2.12 14.06 14.28
CA VAL A 54 2.82 12.77 14.24
C VAL A 54 3.89 12.79 15.32
N SER A 55 3.93 11.75 16.17
CA SER A 55 4.99 11.50 17.13
C SER A 55 5.50 10.07 16.99
N GLY A 56 6.62 9.75 17.62
CA GLY A 56 7.36 8.52 17.36
C GLY A 56 8.34 8.69 16.21
N GLN A 57 8.82 7.59 15.65
CA GLN A 57 9.88 7.63 14.64
C GLN A 57 9.44 6.87 13.39
N VAL A 58 9.65 7.48 12.23
CA VAL A 58 9.57 6.83 10.93
C VAL A 58 10.92 6.97 10.25
N ALA A 59 11.58 5.85 9.96
CA ALA A 59 12.85 5.81 9.27
C ALA A 59 12.72 5.04 7.94
N PHE A 60 13.32 5.57 6.89
CA PHE A 60 13.39 4.96 5.57
C PHE A 60 14.84 4.88 5.13
N LEU A 61 15.30 3.67 4.75
CA LEU A 61 16.69 3.37 4.41
C LEU A 61 17.68 3.82 5.50
N GLY A 62 17.30 3.67 6.78
CA GLY A 62 18.11 4.06 7.93
C GLY A 62 18.11 5.56 8.24
N GLN A 63 17.38 6.38 7.49
CA GLN A 63 17.30 7.83 7.72
C GLN A 63 15.90 8.22 8.21
N SER A 64 15.81 9.09 9.20
CA SER A 64 14.53 9.62 9.66
C SER A 64 13.83 10.38 8.55
N VAL A 65 12.54 10.12 8.39
CA VAL A 65 11.63 10.87 7.53
C VAL A 65 10.55 11.59 8.33
N THR A 66 10.52 11.41 9.66
CA THR A 66 9.58 12.09 10.55
C THR A 66 9.72 13.60 10.42
N GLY A 67 8.61 14.30 10.22
CA GLY A 67 8.58 15.76 10.11
C GLY A 67 9.06 16.33 8.76
N LEU A 68 9.45 15.50 7.82
CA LEU A 68 9.76 15.96 6.47
C LEU A 68 8.47 16.26 5.68
N ARG A 69 8.57 17.18 4.72
CA ARG A 69 7.47 17.47 3.80
C ARG A 69 7.28 16.33 2.80
N THR A 70 6.05 16.08 2.38
CA THR A 70 5.67 14.97 1.48
C THR A 70 6.55 14.86 0.24
N HIS A 71 6.89 15.99 -0.40
CA HIS A 71 7.73 15.95 -1.61
C HIS A 71 9.19 15.56 -1.30
N GLU A 72 9.70 15.82 -0.10
CA GLU A 72 11.03 15.40 0.34
C GLU A 72 11.05 13.88 0.58
N ILE A 73 9.97 13.35 1.18
CA ILE A 73 9.75 11.91 1.37
C ILE A 73 9.66 11.19 0.03
N ALA A 74 8.86 11.73 -0.90
CA ALA A 74 8.71 11.18 -2.25
C ALA A 74 10.05 11.14 -3.00
N ARG A 75 10.86 12.21 -2.93
CA ARG A 75 12.21 12.26 -3.55
C ARG A 75 13.19 11.25 -2.99
N ARG A 76 12.97 10.74 -1.77
CA ARG A 76 13.78 9.65 -1.20
C ARG A 76 13.43 8.28 -1.77
N GLY A 77 12.35 8.19 -2.55
CA GLY A 77 11.91 6.97 -3.23
C GLY A 77 10.72 6.27 -2.56
N ILE A 78 9.89 6.99 -1.79
CA ILE A 78 8.61 6.47 -1.30
C ILE A 78 7.50 6.93 -2.26
N GLY A 79 6.87 5.97 -2.94
CA GLY A 79 5.68 6.20 -3.77
C GLY A 79 4.39 5.97 -2.98
N LEU A 80 3.35 6.72 -3.28
CA LEU A 80 2.02 6.57 -2.69
C LEU A 80 0.96 6.41 -3.78
N ILE A 81 0.11 5.41 -3.64
CA ILE A 81 -1.16 5.29 -4.34
C ILE A 81 -2.26 5.39 -3.29
N PRO A 82 -2.89 6.55 -3.16
CA PRO A 82 -3.94 6.77 -2.17
C PRO A 82 -5.25 6.15 -2.62
N GLN A 83 -6.16 5.93 -1.68
CA GLN A 83 -7.54 5.57 -1.98
C GLN A 83 -8.17 6.58 -2.97
N GLY A 84 -8.94 6.10 -3.93
CA GLY A 84 -9.59 6.94 -4.95
C GLY A 84 -8.74 7.19 -6.21
N ARG A 85 -7.66 6.42 -6.41
CA ARG A 85 -6.84 6.34 -7.65
C ARG A 85 -5.99 7.56 -7.97
N TRP A 86 -6.52 8.78 -7.85
CA TRP A 86 -5.85 10.08 -8.02
C TRP A 86 -5.06 10.21 -9.35
N ILE A 87 -5.65 9.74 -10.45
CA ILE A 87 -5.11 9.96 -11.79
C ILE A 87 -5.36 11.42 -12.24
N PHE A 88 -4.71 11.83 -13.32
CA PHE A 88 -5.03 13.07 -14.03
C PHE A 88 -6.08 12.78 -15.11
N PRO A 89 -7.39 13.01 -14.86
CA PRO A 89 -8.46 12.52 -15.73
C PRO A 89 -8.48 13.16 -17.12
N LYS A 90 -7.99 14.39 -17.24
CA LYS A 90 -7.91 15.12 -18.50
C LYS A 90 -6.66 14.81 -19.33
N LEU A 91 -5.65 14.21 -18.72
CA LEU A 91 -4.46 13.74 -19.41
C LEU A 91 -4.71 12.36 -20.02
N THR A 92 -4.06 12.07 -21.13
CA THR A 92 -4.01 10.74 -21.74
C THR A 92 -3.32 9.74 -20.80
N VAL A 93 -3.50 8.44 -21.06
CA VAL A 93 -2.75 7.37 -20.38
C VAL A 93 -1.25 7.63 -20.47
N ARG A 94 -0.73 7.94 -21.68
CA ARG A 94 0.69 8.23 -21.89
C ARG A 94 1.17 9.41 -21.04
N GLU A 95 0.43 10.50 -21.03
CA GLU A 95 0.79 11.70 -20.24
C GLU A 95 0.76 11.42 -18.74
N ASN A 96 -0.23 10.67 -18.25
CA ASN A 96 -0.28 10.21 -16.86
C ASN A 96 0.99 9.43 -16.49
N LEU A 97 1.43 8.48 -17.32
CA LEU A 97 2.64 7.70 -17.09
C LEU A 97 3.91 8.59 -17.11
N LEU A 98 4.01 9.50 -18.06
CA LEU A 98 5.13 10.43 -18.16
C LEU A 98 5.24 11.36 -16.94
N MET A 99 4.11 11.74 -16.31
CA MET A 99 4.16 12.48 -15.05
C MET A 99 4.89 11.69 -13.94
N GLY A 100 4.79 10.37 -13.95
CA GLY A 100 5.53 9.51 -13.03
C GLY A 100 7.04 9.49 -13.29
N THR A 101 7.48 9.58 -14.55
CA THR A 101 8.90 9.50 -14.90
C THR A 101 9.72 10.73 -14.51
N GLN A 102 9.08 11.86 -14.23
CA GLN A 102 9.78 13.10 -13.87
C GLN A 102 10.66 12.98 -12.62
N ALA A 103 10.35 12.05 -11.73
CA ALA A 103 11.12 11.80 -10.52
C ALA A 103 12.37 10.94 -10.76
N ALA A 104 12.38 10.10 -11.81
CA ALA A 104 13.39 9.04 -12.00
C ALA A 104 14.23 9.16 -13.29
N GLY A 105 13.83 10.00 -14.23
CA GLY A 105 14.53 10.21 -15.51
C GLY A 105 14.64 8.93 -16.36
N GLY A 106 13.75 8.77 -17.35
CA GLY A 106 13.88 7.71 -18.35
C GLY A 106 12.54 7.17 -18.87
N ALA A 107 12.43 7.06 -20.22
CA ALA A 107 11.25 6.49 -20.87
C ALA A 107 11.26 4.95 -20.87
N ASP A 108 12.39 4.32 -20.58
CA ASP A 108 12.59 2.86 -20.65
C ASP A 108 11.70 2.08 -19.68
N ILE A 109 11.23 2.72 -18.62
CA ILE A 109 10.31 2.12 -17.63
C ILE A 109 8.93 1.80 -18.20
N LEU A 110 8.54 2.47 -19.30
CA LEU A 110 7.20 2.27 -19.88
C LEU A 110 7.02 0.87 -20.43
N ASP A 111 8.05 0.29 -21.06
CA ASP A 111 7.98 -1.07 -21.59
C ASP A 111 7.83 -2.08 -20.45
N GLU A 112 8.57 -1.91 -19.35
CA GLU A 112 8.42 -2.75 -18.15
C GLU A 112 7.01 -2.65 -17.57
N VAL A 113 6.44 -1.45 -17.49
CA VAL A 113 5.06 -1.23 -17.01
C VAL A 113 4.03 -1.90 -17.92
N PHE A 114 4.23 -1.89 -19.24
CA PHE A 114 3.34 -2.55 -20.19
C PHE A 114 3.43 -4.09 -20.14
N ASP A 115 4.56 -4.65 -19.73
CA ASP A 115 4.67 -6.09 -19.46
C ASP A 115 3.77 -6.51 -18.30
N TYR A 116 3.69 -5.69 -17.25
CA TYR A 116 2.79 -5.95 -16.13
C TYR A 116 1.33 -5.67 -16.45
N PHE A 117 1.07 -4.59 -17.19
CA PHE A 117 -0.28 -4.10 -17.50
C PHE A 117 -0.47 -3.79 -19.00
N PRO A 118 -0.57 -4.85 -19.85
CA PRO A 118 -0.66 -4.67 -21.31
C PRO A 118 -1.85 -3.83 -21.78
N VAL A 119 -2.94 -3.79 -21.00
CA VAL A 119 -4.14 -3.01 -21.30
C VAL A 119 -3.84 -1.52 -21.49
N LEU A 120 -2.83 -0.97 -20.81
CA LEU A 120 -2.46 0.43 -20.93
C LEU A 120 -1.78 0.74 -22.26
N LYS A 121 -1.02 -0.22 -22.80
CA LYS A 121 -0.32 -0.06 -24.10
C LYS A 121 -1.29 0.19 -25.25
N THR A 122 -2.45 -0.44 -25.22
CA THR A 122 -3.48 -0.29 -26.27
C THR A 122 -4.31 0.98 -26.13
N ARG A 123 -4.16 1.72 -25.01
CA ARG A 123 -4.99 2.88 -24.67
C ARG A 123 -4.20 4.18 -24.47
N LEU A 124 -2.97 4.24 -24.97
CA LEU A 124 -2.03 5.35 -24.71
C LEU A 124 -2.57 6.73 -25.04
N SER A 125 -3.36 6.87 -26.10
CA SER A 125 -3.99 8.13 -26.53
C SER A 125 -5.33 8.43 -25.84
N GLN A 126 -5.88 7.48 -25.08
CA GLN A 126 -7.17 7.63 -24.39
C GLN A 126 -6.98 8.51 -23.13
N GLN A 127 -7.96 9.39 -22.87
CA GLN A 127 -7.95 10.17 -21.62
C GLN A 127 -8.19 9.28 -20.41
N GLY A 128 -7.40 9.48 -19.34
CA GLY A 128 -7.47 8.68 -18.12
C GLY A 128 -8.86 8.65 -17.47
N GLY A 129 -9.58 9.76 -17.52
CA GLY A 129 -10.93 9.85 -16.97
C GLY A 129 -11.99 9.01 -17.69
N THR A 130 -11.71 8.53 -18.91
CA THR A 130 -12.63 7.68 -19.68
C THR A 130 -12.36 6.19 -19.53
N LEU A 131 -11.32 5.83 -18.80
CA LEU A 131 -11.03 4.44 -18.43
C LEU A 131 -12.05 3.92 -17.41
N SER A 132 -12.26 2.61 -17.40
CA SER A 132 -13.00 1.95 -16.31
C SER A 132 -12.29 2.17 -14.95
N GLY A 133 -13.05 2.03 -13.86
CA GLY A 133 -12.48 2.22 -12.53
C GLY A 133 -11.26 1.35 -12.22
N GLY A 134 -11.27 0.09 -12.65
CA GLY A 134 -10.13 -0.80 -12.50
C GLY A 134 -8.94 -0.42 -13.37
N GLU A 135 -9.17 0.03 -14.61
CA GLU A 135 -8.11 0.52 -15.49
C GLU A 135 -7.48 1.83 -14.96
N GLN A 136 -8.29 2.69 -14.32
CA GLN A 136 -7.76 3.87 -13.63
C GLN A 136 -6.86 3.49 -12.46
N GLN A 137 -7.21 2.43 -11.71
CA GLN A 137 -6.38 1.91 -10.63
C GLN A 137 -5.05 1.36 -11.17
N VAL A 138 -5.11 0.57 -12.24
CA VAL A 138 -3.91 0.08 -12.94
C VAL A 138 -3.05 1.25 -13.44
N LEU A 139 -3.67 2.31 -14.00
CA LEU A 139 -2.94 3.51 -14.42
C LEU A 139 -2.28 4.23 -13.24
N ALA A 140 -2.94 4.33 -12.10
CA ALA A 140 -2.37 4.95 -10.89
C ALA A 140 -1.15 4.16 -10.38
N ILE A 141 -1.25 2.82 -10.32
CA ILE A 141 -0.14 1.94 -9.96
C ILE A 141 1.02 2.12 -10.95
N SER A 142 0.74 2.04 -12.24
CA SER A 142 1.72 2.17 -13.31
C SER A 142 2.45 3.51 -13.27
N ARG A 143 1.73 4.60 -13.06
CA ARG A 143 2.33 5.93 -12.90
C ARG A 143 3.27 6.00 -11.70
N ALA A 144 2.90 5.41 -10.56
CA ALA A 144 3.77 5.37 -9.39
C ALA A 144 5.03 4.55 -9.66
N LEU A 145 4.93 3.42 -10.37
CA LEU A 145 6.05 2.59 -10.78
C LEU A 145 7.01 3.32 -11.73
N CYS A 146 6.50 4.18 -12.62
CA CYS A 146 7.33 5.01 -13.47
C CYS A 146 8.30 5.91 -12.69
N GLY A 147 7.99 6.23 -11.43
CA GLY A 147 8.88 6.95 -10.51
C GLY A 147 10.00 6.09 -9.92
N ARG A 148 10.09 4.81 -10.25
CA ARG A 148 11.06 3.83 -9.70
C ARG A 148 11.15 3.90 -8.17
N PRO A 149 10.04 3.79 -7.43
CA PRO A 149 10.07 3.87 -5.98
C PRO A 149 10.84 2.67 -5.39
N LYS A 150 11.44 2.87 -4.22
CA LYS A 150 12.03 1.79 -3.42
C LYS A 150 11.02 1.22 -2.43
N LEU A 151 10.06 2.03 -2.01
CA LEU A 151 8.91 1.65 -1.20
C LEU A 151 7.64 2.17 -1.85
N LEU A 152 6.64 1.32 -2.00
CA LEU A 152 5.32 1.68 -2.49
C LEU A 152 4.29 1.51 -1.37
N LEU A 153 3.56 2.56 -1.08
CA LEU A 153 2.42 2.56 -0.17
C LEU A 153 1.15 2.44 -1.02
N LEU A 154 0.38 1.39 -0.81
CA LEU A 154 -0.89 1.13 -1.49
C LEU A 154 -2.04 1.24 -0.47
N ASP A 155 -2.93 2.19 -0.67
CA ASP A 155 -4.07 2.42 0.23
C ASP A 155 -5.37 1.94 -0.45
N GLU A 156 -5.84 0.76 -0.06
CA GLU A 156 -7.03 0.06 -0.55
C GLU A 156 -7.10 -0.03 -2.10
N PRO A 157 -6.07 -0.62 -2.75
CA PRO A 157 -6.01 -0.68 -4.21
C PRO A 157 -7.10 -1.55 -4.85
N SER A 158 -7.81 -2.39 -4.08
CA SER A 158 -8.91 -3.22 -4.58
C SER A 158 -10.27 -2.50 -4.57
N ASP A 159 -10.38 -1.31 -3.93
CA ASP A 159 -11.66 -0.62 -3.79
C ASP A 159 -12.25 -0.18 -5.13
N GLY A 160 -13.48 -0.64 -5.41
CA GLY A 160 -14.18 -0.37 -6.68
C GLY A 160 -13.48 -0.91 -7.93
N VAL A 161 -12.66 -1.96 -7.79
CA VAL A 161 -11.96 -2.65 -8.88
C VAL A 161 -12.63 -4.00 -9.17
N GLN A 162 -12.74 -4.36 -10.45
CA GLN A 162 -13.30 -5.65 -10.86
C GLN A 162 -12.41 -6.82 -10.41
N PRO A 163 -12.98 -7.98 -10.04
CA PRO A 163 -12.22 -9.11 -9.48
C PRO A 163 -11.02 -9.56 -10.31
N ASN A 164 -11.15 -9.62 -11.64
CA ASN A 164 -10.07 -10.01 -12.54
C ASN A 164 -8.86 -9.05 -12.50
N LEU A 165 -9.10 -7.76 -12.28
CA LEU A 165 -8.03 -6.77 -12.14
C LEU A 165 -7.44 -6.78 -10.72
N VAL A 166 -8.24 -7.07 -9.69
CA VAL A 166 -7.73 -7.30 -8.32
C VAL A 166 -6.79 -8.50 -8.31
N GLU A 167 -7.18 -9.61 -8.95
CA GLU A 167 -6.34 -10.80 -9.12
C GLU A 167 -5.03 -10.44 -9.83
N ARG A 168 -5.11 -9.68 -10.94
CA ARG A 168 -3.91 -9.23 -11.65
C ARG A 168 -3.00 -8.35 -10.81
N ILE A 169 -3.54 -7.44 -10.02
CA ILE A 169 -2.77 -6.61 -9.08
C ILE A 169 -2.08 -7.52 -8.05
N GLY A 170 -2.78 -8.52 -7.52
CA GLY A 170 -2.24 -9.49 -6.56
C GLY A 170 -1.08 -10.31 -7.10
N GLU A 171 -1.08 -10.66 -8.39
CA GLU A 171 0.04 -11.33 -9.07
C GLU A 171 1.24 -10.40 -9.29
N VAL A 172 0.95 -9.18 -9.74
CA VAL A 172 1.98 -8.22 -10.15
C VAL A 172 2.77 -7.68 -8.95
N ILE A 173 2.13 -7.41 -7.81
CA ILE A 173 2.80 -6.85 -6.63
C ILE A 173 3.99 -7.71 -6.16
N PRO A 174 3.84 -9.03 -5.91
CA PRO A 174 4.98 -9.88 -5.52
C PRO A 174 6.05 -9.99 -6.61
N GLU A 175 5.65 -9.96 -7.88
CA GLU A 175 6.59 -10.00 -9.00
C GLU A 175 7.46 -8.74 -9.06
N LEU A 176 6.86 -7.56 -8.88
CA LEU A 176 7.56 -6.28 -8.76
C LEU A 176 8.58 -6.31 -7.60
N CYS A 177 8.19 -6.81 -6.44
CA CYS A 177 9.11 -6.94 -5.31
C CYS A 177 10.33 -7.79 -5.65
N ARG A 178 10.12 -8.92 -6.34
CA ARG A 178 11.23 -9.81 -6.72
C ARG A 178 12.16 -9.22 -7.78
N ARG A 179 11.60 -8.56 -8.81
CA ARG A 179 12.37 -8.05 -9.96
C ARG A 179 13.06 -6.72 -9.67
N SER A 180 12.36 -5.80 -9.01
CA SER A 180 12.80 -4.39 -8.87
C SER A 180 13.35 -4.06 -7.49
N LYS A 181 13.49 -5.03 -6.59
CA LYS A 181 13.86 -4.82 -5.17
C LYS A 181 12.92 -3.84 -4.46
N LEU A 182 11.69 -3.73 -4.93
CA LEU A 182 10.65 -2.90 -4.37
C LEU A 182 10.18 -3.49 -3.03
N ALA A 183 9.95 -2.65 -2.03
CA ALA A 183 9.18 -3.00 -0.85
C ALA A 183 7.77 -2.43 -0.98
N VAL A 184 6.77 -3.12 -0.43
CA VAL A 184 5.38 -2.67 -0.47
C VAL A 184 4.75 -2.73 0.91
N LEU A 185 4.12 -1.64 1.31
CA LEU A 185 3.17 -1.60 2.42
C LEU A 185 1.77 -1.54 1.80
N LEU A 186 1.06 -2.66 1.86
CA LEU A 186 -0.28 -2.84 1.29
C LEU A 186 -1.31 -2.67 2.41
N VAL A 187 -2.08 -1.60 2.35
CA VAL A 187 -3.19 -1.37 3.29
C VAL A 187 -4.48 -1.83 2.63
N GLU A 188 -5.17 -2.79 3.25
CA GLU A 188 -6.31 -3.47 2.66
C GLU A 188 -7.33 -3.98 3.70
N GLN A 189 -8.55 -4.18 3.21
CA GLN A 189 -9.56 -5.00 3.86
C GLN A 189 -9.93 -6.24 3.02
N ASN A 190 -9.52 -6.28 1.76
CA ASN A 190 -9.73 -7.43 0.87
C ASN A 190 -8.72 -8.52 1.19
N LEU A 191 -9.20 -9.57 1.88
CA LEU A 191 -8.35 -10.67 2.32
C LEU A 191 -7.77 -11.47 1.15
N ASP A 192 -8.49 -11.59 0.03
CA ASP A 192 -8.03 -12.33 -1.14
C ASP A 192 -6.77 -11.69 -1.73
N LEU A 193 -6.79 -10.37 -1.90
CA LEU A 193 -5.62 -9.64 -2.36
C LEU A 193 -4.44 -9.76 -1.39
N VAL A 194 -4.70 -9.73 -0.08
CA VAL A 194 -3.65 -9.89 0.94
C VAL A 194 -3.04 -11.28 0.89
N VAL A 195 -3.86 -12.33 0.85
CA VAL A 195 -3.37 -13.73 0.80
C VAL A 195 -2.57 -13.99 -0.48
N GLN A 196 -2.95 -13.38 -1.58
CA GLN A 196 -2.27 -13.53 -2.86
C GLN A 196 -0.92 -12.79 -2.91
N SER A 197 -0.83 -11.60 -2.29
CA SER A 197 0.31 -10.70 -2.49
C SER A 197 1.27 -10.63 -1.31
N ALA A 198 0.81 -10.77 -0.06
CA ALA A 198 1.64 -10.58 1.13
C ALA A 198 2.06 -11.91 1.76
N ARG A 199 3.24 -11.92 2.38
CA ARG A 199 3.71 -13.04 3.19
C ARG A 199 3.59 -12.78 4.69
N ARG A 200 3.48 -11.52 5.07
CA ARG A 200 3.35 -11.07 6.45
C ARG A 200 2.27 -10.01 6.52
N CYS A 201 1.47 -10.06 7.56
CA CYS A 201 0.48 -9.03 7.82
C CYS A 201 0.52 -8.56 9.27
N ILE A 202 0.05 -7.35 9.46
CA ILE A 202 -0.40 -6.83 10.74
C ILE A 202 -1.88 -6.51 10.65
N VAL A 203 -2.57 -6.56 11.77
CA VAL A 203 -3.98 -6.18 11.86
C VAL A 203 -4.11 -4.98 12.76
N LEU A 204 -4.77 -3.95 12.25
CA LEU A 204 -5.14 -2.76 13.00
C LEU A 204 -6.60 -2.83 13.43
N SER A 205 -6.83 -2.49 14.70
CA SER A 205 -8.15 -2.23 15.24
C SER A 205 -8.08 -1.00 16.13
N ASN A 206 -8.96 -0.01 15.92
CA ASN A 206 -9.00 1.24 16.68
C ASN A 206 -7.61 1.89 16.85
N GLY A 207 -6.84 1.94 15.76
CA GLY A 207 -5.51 2.55 15.72
C GLY A 207 -4.40 1.78 16.45
N ARG A 208 -4.67 0.56 16.91
CA ARG A 208 -3.72 -0.30 17.62
C ARG A 208 -3.42 -1.56 16.83
N LEU A 209 -2.22 -2.06 16.97
CA LEU A 209 -1.82 -3.35 16.43
C LEU A 209 -2.41 -4.44 17.34
N VAL A 210 -3.30 -5.29 16.77
CA VAL A 210 -3.93 -6.41 17.50
C VAL A 210 -3.43 -7.78 17.07
N HIS A 211 -2.76 -7.87 15.91
CA HIS A 211 -2.14 -9.10 15.44
C HIS A 211 -0.97 -8.78 14.50
N ALA A 212 0.06 -9.59 14.54
CA ALA A 212 1.15 -9.60 13.56
C ALA A 212 1.57 -11.05 13.32
N GLY A 213 1.75 -11.44 12.07
CA GLY A 213 2.15 -12.81 11.73
C GLY A 213 2.31 -13.05 10.24
N ALA A 214 2.68 -14.29 9.90
CA ALA A 214 2.70 -14.74 8.52
C ALA A 214 1.29 -14.82 7.93
N VAL A 215 1.18 -14.57 6.63
CA VAL A 215 -0.04 -14.82 5.88
C VAL A 215 0.02 -16.26 5.36
N GLU A 216 -0.86 -17.11 5.85
CA GLU A 216 -0.97 -18.48 5.40
C GLU A 216 -1.67 -18.55 4.03
N PRO A 217 -1.27 -19.47 3.14
CA PRO A 217 -2.03 -19.72 1.92
C PRO A 217 -3.44 -20.21 2.25
N ARG A 218 -4.41 -19.98 1.37
CA ARG A 218 -5.73 -20.58 1.51
C ARG A 218 -5.62 -22.10 1.55
N HIS A 219 -6.19 -22.72 2.59
CA HIS A 219 -6.28 -24.16 2.63
C HIS A 219 -7.29 -24.68 1.59
N SER A 220 -6.91 -25.72 0.86
CA SER A 220 -7.74 -26.38 -0.16
C SER A 220 -9.03 -27.03 0.41
N GLY A 221 -9.26 -26.96 1.72
CA GLY A 221 -10.38 -27.57 2.43
C GLY A 221 -11.63 -26.69 2.64
N GLY A 222 -11.68 -25.47 2.06
CA GLY A 222 -12.90 -24.63 2.06
C GLY A 222 -13.26 -23.94 3.39
N GLY A 223 -12.38 -23.95 4.38
CA GLY A 223 -12.56 -23.22 5.64
C GLY A 223 -12.31 -21.72 5.51
N GLU A 224 -12.91 -20.94 6.41
CA GLU A 224 -12.66 -19.50 6.51
C GLU A 224 -11.19 -19.24 6.91
N HIS A 225 -10.55 -18.28 6.24
CA HIS A 225 -9.14 -17.95 6.52
C HIS A 225 -9.02 -17.38 7.96
N PRO A 226 -7.98 -17.77 8.75
CA PRO A 226 -7.85 -17.31 10.15
C PRO A 226 -7.87 -15.79 10.35
N LEU A 227 -7.42 -15.04 9.36
CA LEU A 227 -7.44 -13.56 9.39
C LEU A 227 -8.85 -12.97 9.18
N ALA A 228 -9.81 -13.72 8.64
CA ALA A 228 -11.17 -13.22 8.38
C ALA A 228 -11.87 -12.77 9.66
N ARG A 229 -11.59 -13.41 10.81
CA ARG A 229 -12.11 -13.03 12.12
C ARG A 229 -11.85 -11.57 12.50
N TYR A 230 -10.80 -10.95 11.96
CA TYR A 230 -10.45 -9.55 12.24
C TYR A 230 -11.14 -8.55 11.30
N LEU A 231 -11.83 -9.04 10.26
CA LEU A 231 -12.53 -8.21 9.27
C LEU A 231 -14.06 -8.23 9.46
N SER A 232 -14.56 -9.07 10.38
CA SER A 232 -15.98 -9.10 10.72
C SER A 232 -16.31 -7.93 11.65
N PRO A 233 -17.40 -7.20 11.42
CA PRO A 233 -17.86 -6.13 12.31
C PRO A 233 -18.57 -6.73 13.54
N ALA A 234 -17.90 -7.49 14.35
CA ALA A 234 -18.50 -8.03 15.56
C ALA A 234 -17.45 -8.21 16.66
N THR A 235 -17.83 -7.66 17.77
CA THR A 235 -17.35 -7.89 19.13
C THR A 235 -16.12 -7.10 19.57
N ASP A 236 -16.37 -6.23 20.56
CA ASP A 236 -15.42 -5.59 21.50
C ASP A 236 -14.55 -6.56 22.33
N ASN A 237 -14.36 -7.79 21.86
CA ASN A 237 -13.49 -8.79 22.47
C ASN A 237 -12.25 -9.00 21.59
N ALA A 238 -11.40 -7.99 21.46
CA ALA A 238 -10.04 -8.23 21.01
C ALA A 238 -9.31 -9.03 22.08
N PRO A 239 -8.79 -10.25 21.78
CA PRO A 239 -7.96 -10.97 22.73
C PRO A 239 -6.71 -10.15 23.05
N GLU A 240 -6.33 -10.09 24.32
CA GLU A 240 -5.11 -9.42 24.78
C GLU A 240 -3.89 -9.94 23.99
N PHE A 241 -3.06 -8.99 23.60
CA PHE A 241 -1.87 -9.19 22.78
C PHE A 241 -0.85 -10.08 23.51
N HIS A 242 -0.64 -11.30 23.06
CA HIS A 242 0.51 -12.10 23.42
C HIS A 242 1.63 -11.87 22.42
N GLN A 243 2.62 -11.06 22.82
CA GLN A 243 3.88 -10.96 22.10
C GLN A 243 4.57 -12.34 22.15
N GLN A 244 4.44 -13.13 21.09
CA GLN A 244 5.38 -14.21 20.85
C GLN A 244 6.63 -13.59 20.18
N ASN A 245 7.73 -13.71 20.90
CA ASN A 245 9.07 -13.27 20.50
C ASN A 245 9.38 -13.69 19.05
N ILE A 246 9.53 -12.71 18.19
CA ILE A 246 10.16 -12.89 16.88
C ILE A 246 11.63 -12.52 17.10
N GLN A 247 12.46 -13.55 17.33
CA GLN A 247 13.91 -13.48 17.15
C GLN A 247 14.25 -13.80 15.70
#